data_dc942ce5978481239a4be65f4bbae98d
#
_entry.id   dc942ce5978481239a4be65f4bbae98d
#
_cell.length_a   1.000
_cell.length_b   1.000
_cell.length_c   1.000
_cell.angle_alpha   90.00
_cell.angle_beta   90.00
_cell.angle_gamma   90.00
#
_symmetry.space_group_name_H-M   'P 1'
#
loop_
_entity.id
_entity.type
_entity.pdbx_description
1 polymer ?
#
loop_
_entity_poly.entity_id
_entity_poly.type
_entity_poly.pdbx_seq_one_letter_code
_entity_poly.pdbx_strand_id
1 'polypeptide(L)'
;MAETAHETKTGPVADGTTDQGEIYDRRTLTYANSFDDAWTSTAIRAIEWCTGKLTILRMVNKFEKKNEYYRGQRFWGGALEIMGINLTTPQEQIARIPKEGPVVVVANHPHGMVDGMILAELIGKVRSDYRILTRSVLTGLDEAATSFMIPVPFPHDPEAQSKMLEMRGKAMDHLKEGGVVALFPSGVVMSSDDWFGPAQEREWNVFTAKMIRRSGARVVPIFFPGSNSRAYQIANRISPILRQGLLLHEIVRSCHKPQSPFIGDPISDEDMQLLERDPRGFMAWLRKHTLSLGQSLKG
;
A
#
# COMPACT_ATOMS: atom_id res chain seq x y z
N MET A 1 -63.91 -30.40 3.23
CA MET A 1 -62.86 -29.80 2.37
C MET A 1 -62.52 -28.46 3.03
N ALA A 2 -61.49 -28.42 3.83
CA ALA A 2 -61.04 -27.22 4.55
C ALA A 2 -59.67 -26.85 3.99
N GLU A 3 -59.62 -25.69 3.43
CA GLU A 3 -58.42 -25.05 2.86
C GLU A 3 -57.74 -24.29 3.98
N THR A 4 -56.56 -24.74 4.40
CA THR A 4 -55.78 -24.10 5.43
C THR A 4 -54.85 -23.07 4.77
N ALA A 5 -55.17 -21.78 4.99
CA ALA A 5 -54.31 -20.66 4.63
C ALA A 5 -53.07 -20.63 5.55
N HIS A 6 -51.89 -20.62 4.93
CA HIS A 6 -50.60 -20.43 5.58
C HIS A 6 -50.36 -18.90 5.74
N GLU A 7 -50.54 -18.38 6.93
CA GLU A 7 -50.08 -17.03 7.29
C GLU A 7 -48.57 -16.98 7.36
N THR A 8 -47.94 -16.26 6.42
CA THR A 8 -46.55 -15.85 6.49
C THR A 8 -46.39 -14.70 7.45
N LYS A 9 -45.85 -14.96 8.62
CA LYS A 9 -45.39 -13.94 9.57
C LYS A 9 -44.19 -13.17 8.94
N THR A 10 -44.48 -11.94 8.53
CA THR A 10 -43.45 -10.92 8.28
C THR A 10 -42.85 -10.49 9.60
N GLY A 11 -41.59 -10.82 9.84
CA GLY A 11 -40.83 -10.27 10.95
C GLY A 11 -40.57 -8.77 10.77
N PRO A 12 -40.27 -8.03 11.86
CA PRO A 12 -40.11 -6.59 11.80
C PRO A 12 -38.89 -6.24 10.91
N VAL A 13 -39.15 -5.36 9.95
CA VAL A 13 -38.13 -4.65 9.18
C VAL A 13 -37.29 -3.88 10.18
N ALA A 14 -36.03 -4.23 10.31
CA ALA A 14 -35.05 -3.43 11.05
C ALA A 14 -35.00 -2.04 10.41
N ASP A 15 -35.41 -1.04 11.18
CA ASP A 15 -35.29 0.38 10.84
C ASP A 15 -33.80 0.71 10.72
N GLY A 16 -33.33 0.74 9.48
CA GLY A 16 -31.96 1.10 9.15
C GLY A 16 -31.76 2.60 9.25
N THR A 17 -31.70 3.14 10.43
CA THR A 17 -31.10 4.45 10.67
C THR A 17 -29.59 4.29 10.48
N THR A 18 -29.14 4.37 9.22
CA THR A 18 -27.75 4.67 8.90
C THR A 18 -27.46 6.04 9.49
N ASP A 19 -26.56 6.04 10.46
CA ASP A 19 -25.96 7.24 11.04
C ASP A 19 -25.28 8.02 9.89
N GLN A 20 -25.96 9.04 9.37
CA GLN A 20 -25.51 9.87 8.24
C GLN A 20 -24.41 10.84 8.69
N GLY A 21 -23.33 10.34 9.32
CA GLY A 21 -22.30 11.21 9.88
C GLY A 21 -20.86 10.74 9.72
N GLU A 22 -20.60 9.46 9.59
CA GLU A 22 -19.23 8.96 9.52
C GLU A 22 -18.92 8.41 8.12
N ILE A 23 -18.17 9.19 7.33
CA ILE A 23 -17.74 8.82 5.99
C ILE A 23 -16.65 7.72 6.05
N TYR A 24 -15.96 7.60 7.18
CA TYR A 24 -14.91 6.60 7.41
C TYR A 24 -15.26 5.76 8.65
N ASP A 25 -15.34 4.44 8.49
CA ASP A 25 -15.46 3.55 9.64
C ASP A 25 -14.14 3.55 10.45
N ARG A 26 -14.11 4.35 11.50
CA ARG A 26 -12.98 4.49 12.43
C ARG A 26 -12.58 3.18 13.11
N ARG A 27 -13.46 2.17 13.13
CA ARG A 27 -13.21 0.84 13.69
C ARG A 27 -12.30 0.03 12.81
N THR A 28 -12.28 0.32 11.50
CA THR A 28 -11.43 -0.38 10.53
C THR A 28 -9.98 0.12 10.54
N LEU A 29 -9.71 1.31 11.09
CA LEU A 29 -8.36 1.87 11.22
C LEU A 29 -7.55 1.18 12.34
N THR A 30 -7.34 -0.11 12.20
CA THR A 30 -6.54 -0.91 13.12
C THR A 30 -5.94 -2.11 12.38
N TYR A 31 -4.72 -2.43 12.71
CA TYR A 31 -4.07 -3.67 12.25
C TYR A 31 -4.50 -4.89 13.07
N ALA A 32 -5.19 -4.69 14.19
CA ALA A 32 -5.69 -5.77 15.03
C ALA A 32 -6.70 -6.67 14.30
N ASN A 33 -7.46 -6.12 13.36
CA ASN A 33 -8.44 -6.87 12.56
C ASN A 33 -7.80 -7.88 11.58
N SER A 34 -6.48 -7.87 11.44
CA SER A 34 -5.75 -8.86 10.62
C SER A 34 -5.51 -10.18 11.34
N PHE A 35 -5.98 -10.35 12.57
CA PHE A 35 -5.77 -11.53 13.40
C PHE A 35 -7.11 -12.01 13.98
N ASP A 36 -7.35 -13.32 13.91
CA ASP A 36 -8.56 -13.96 14.44
C ASP A 36 -8.47 -14.21 15.95
N ASP A 37 -7.25 -14.25 16.51
CA ASP A 37 -7.02 -14.46 17.93
C ASP A 37 -7.31 -13.21 18.76
N ALA A 38 -8.24 -13.34 19.73
CA ALA A 38 -8.70 -12.24 20.57
C ALA A 38 -7.59 -11.60 21.43
N TRP A 39 -6.63 -12.40 21.91
CA TRP A 39 -5.50 -11.91 22.71
C TRP A 39 -4.55 -11.06 21.86
N THR A 40 -4.20 -11.56 20.69
CA THR A 40 -3.35 -10.87 19.72
C THR A 40 -4.00 -9.55 19.28
N SER A 41 -5.27 -9.58 18.92
CA SER A 41 -6.03 -8.40 18.54
C SER A 41 -6.10 -7.36 19.67
N THR A 42 -6.33 -7.81 20.91
CA THR A 42 -6.38 -6.92 22.07
C THR A 42 -5.01 -6.31 22.37
N ALA A 43 -3.94 -7.09 22.31
CA ALA A 43 -2.57 -6.60 22.51
C ALA A 43 -2.19 -5.53 21.44
N ILE A 44 -2.50 -5.80 20.18
CA ILE A 44 -2.24 -4.83 19.10
C ILE A 44 -3.03 -3.55 19.34
N ARG A 45 -4.32 -3.62 19.66
CA ARG A 45 -5.14 -2.43 19.97
C ARG A 45 -4.57 -1.63 21.13
N ALA A 46 -4.13 -2.28 22.21
CA ALA A 46 -3.51 -1.60 23.35
C ALA A 46 -2.25 -0.83 22.92
N ILE A 47 -1.36 -1.45 22.13
CA ILE A 47 -0.17 -0.82 21.62
C ILE A 47 -0.53 0.36 20.71
N GLU A 48 -1.47 0.21 19.79
CA GLU A 48 -1.93 1.26 18.89
C GLU A 48 -2.46 2.48 19.67
N TRP A 49 -3.28 2.25 20.71
CA TRP A 49 -3.81 3.31 21.56
C TRP A 49 -2.73 4.07 22.29
N CYS A 50 -1.71 3.36 22.82
CA CYS A 50 -0.59 3.97 23.53
C CYS A 50 0.37 4.72 22.60
N THR A 51 0.46 4.36 21.32
CA THR A 51 1.56 4.80 20.45
C THR A 51 1.16 5.72 19.30
N GLY A 52 -0.11 5.78 18.91
CA GLY A 52 -0.44 6.61 17.74
C GLY A 52 -1.93 6.78 17.40
N LYS A 53 -2.81 5.91 17.91
CA LYS A 53 -4.23 5.87 17.51
C LYS A 53 -4.95 7.21 17.65
N LEU A 54 -4.76 7.93 18.76
CA LEU A 54 -5.39 9.23 18.98
C LEU A 54 -4.96 10.28 17.96
N THR A 55 -3.69 10.27 17.58
CA THR A 55 -3.17 11.20 16.56
C THR A 55 -3.75 10.89 15.20
N ILE A 56 -3.83 9.60 14.83
CA ILE A 56 -4.46 9.15 13.58
C ILE A 56 -5.94 9.57 13.55
N LEU A 57 -6.70 9.33 14.62
CA LEU A 57 -8.11 9.74 14.69
C LEU A 57 -8.30 11.26 14.56
N ARG A 58 -7.40 12.07 15.13
CA ARG A 58 -7.41 13.53 14.94
C ARG A 58 -7.15 13.92 13.49
N MET A 59 -6.23 13.23 12.81
CA MET A 59 -5.95 13.45 11.39
C MET A 59 -7.14 13.07 10.53
N VAL A 60 -7.79 11.92 10.79
CA VAL A 60 -9.03 11.51 10.11
C VAL A 60 -10.12 12.55 10.30
N ASN A 61 -10.36 13.03 11.52
CA ASN A 61 -11.35 14.10 11.77
C ASN A 61 -11.06 15.40 10.99
N LYS A 62 -9.77 15.76 10.85
CA LYS A 62 -9.40 16.92 10.03
C LYS A 62 -9.65 16.67 8.54
N PHE A 63 -9.38 15.45 8.08
CA PHE A 63 -9.60 15.03 6.71
C PHE A 63 -11.11 15.05 6.37
N GLU A 64 -11.97 14.47 7.23
CA GLU A 64 -13.41 14.44 7.06
C GLU A 64 -14.02 15.85 6.92
N LYS A 65 -13.54 16.82 7.69
CA LYS A 65 -14.00 18.21 7.59
C LYS A 65 -13.66 18.87 6.25
N LYS A 66 -12.73 18.34 5.50
CA LYS A 66 -12.30 18.81 4.18
C LYS A 66 -12.68 17.84 3.05
N ASN A 67 -13.49 16.83 3.33
CA ASN A 67 -13.73 15.68 2.46
C ASN A 67 -14.26 16.04 1.05
N GLU A 68 -15.10 17.07 0.93
CA GLU A 68 -15.55 17.53 -0.40
C GLU A 68 -14.39 17.93 -1.32
N TYR A 69 -13.27 18.34 -0.73
CA TYR A 69 -12.05 18.75 -1.44
C TYR A 69 -11.16 17.59 -1.84
N TYR A 70 -11.15 16.50 -1.04
CA TYR A 70 -10.18 15.40 -1.12
C TYR A 70 -10.82 14.10 -1.59
N ARG A 71 -11.43 14.08 -2.79
CA ARG A 71 -12.01 12.88 -3.41
C ARG A 71 -11.16 12.38 -4.57
N GLY A 72 -11.24 11.07 -4.84
CA GLY A 72 -10.53 10.41 -5.92
C GLY A 72 -9.02 10.59 -5.80
N GLN A 73 -8.35 11.04 -6.86
CA GLN A 73 -6.90 11.26 -6.86
C GLN A 73 -6.44 12.27 -5.79
N ARG A 74 -7.25 13.30 -5.50
CA ARG A 74 -6.91 14.30 -4.48
C ARG A 74 -6.89 13.76 -3.05
N PHE A 75 -7.43 12.57 -2.83
CA PHE A 75 -7.38 11.88 -1.54
C PHE A 75 -5.94 11.75 -1.04
N TRP A 76 -5.03 11.32 -1.90
CA TRP A 76 -3.64 11.05 -1.52
C TRP A 76 -2.90 12.32 -1.13
N GLY A 77 -2.96 13.35 -1.97
CA GLY A 77 -2.37 14.65 -1.68
C GLY A 77 -2.97 15.29 -0.42
N GLY A 78 -4.29 15.20 -0.23
CA GLY A 78 -4.97 15.70 0.95
C GLY A 78 -4.56 14.97 2.24
N ALA A 79 -4.43 13.66 2.18
CA ALA A 79 -3.96 12.87 3.32
C ALA A 79 -2.51 13.23 3.70
N LEU A 80 -1.62 13.38 2.72
CA LEU A 80 -0.23 13.81 2.94
C LEU A 80 -0.17 15.24 3.50
N GLU A 81 -1.03 16.16 3.02
CA GLU A 81 -1.15 17.51 3.55
C GLU A 81 -1.56 17.51 5.03
N ILE A 82 -2.60 16.74 5.39
CA ILE A 82 -3.05 16.59 6.79
C ILE A 82 -1.97 15.99 7.68
N MET A 83 -1.17 15.07 7.14
CA MET A 83 -0.01 14.49 7.83
C MET A 83 1.17 15.46 7.90
N GLY A 84 1.13 16.59 7.20
CA GLY A 84 2.24 17.53 7.10
C GLY A 84 3.45 16.96 6.36
N ILE A 85 3.24 15.99 5.47
CA ILE A 85 4.29 15.39 4.64
C ILE A 85 4.45 16.23 3.37
N ASN A 86 5.61 16.84 3.22
CA ASN A 86 5.97 17.58 2.01
C ASN A 86 6.78 16.69 1.06
N LEU A 87 6.28 16.52 -0.16
CA LEU A 87 6.99 15.79 -1.22
C LEU A 87 7.92 16.74 -1.97
N THR A 88 9.20 16.40 -1.98
CA THR A 88 10.25 17.21 -2.62
C THR A 88 10.85 16.53 -3.86
N THR A 89 10.21 15.48 -4.37
CA THR A 89 10.61 14.83 -5.64
C THR A 89 10.54 15.83 -6.79
N PRO A 90 11.64 16.06 -7.52
CA PRO A 90 11.67 17.00 -8.64
C PRO A 90 10.70 16.64 -9.76
N GLN A 91 10.15 17.67 -10.44
CA GLN A 91 9.19 17.47 -11.52
C GLN A 91 9.79 16.70 -12.71
N GLU A 92 11.09 16.87 -12.96
CA GLU A 92 11.82 16.16 -14.02
C GLU A 92 11.85 14.64 -13.75
N GLN A 93 11.92 14.23 -12.49
CA GLN A 93 11.84 12.83 -12.13
C GLN A 93 10.41 12.29 -12.26
N ILE A 94 9.41 13.07 -11.86
CA ILE A 94 7.99 12.68 -12.02
C ILE A 94 7.66 12.48 -13.51
N ALA A 95 8.22 13.31 -14.39
CA ALA A 95 8.03 13.22 -15.84
C ALA A 95 8.64 11.95 -16.47
N ARG A 96 9.49 11.19 -15.75
CA ARG A 96 10.01 9.89 -16.21
C ARG A 96 8.95 8.77 -16.24
N ILE A 97 7.85 8.95 -15.52
CA ILE A 97 6.73 8.01 -15.59
C ILE A 97 6.09 8.13 -16.97
N PRO A 98 6.00 7.05 -17.77
CA PRO A 98 5.40 7.10 -19.10
C PRO A 98 3.94 7.52 -19.03
N LYS A 99 3.58 8.47 -19.89
CA LYS A 99 2.22 9.04 -19.96
C LYS A 99 1.20 8.07 -20.54
N GLU A 100 1.66 7.11 -21.34
CA GLU A 100 0.81 6.17 -22.08
C GLU A 100 1.42 4.77 -22.08
N GLY A 101 0.58 3.77 -22.35
CA GLY A 101 0.95 2.37 -22.42
C GLY A 101 1.08 1.70 -21.05
N PRO A 102 1.27 0.37 -21.04
CA PRO A 102 1.37 -0.41 -19.81
C PRO A 102 2.67 -0.08 -19.05
N VAL A 103 2.54 0.19 -17.76
CA VAL A 103 3.69 0.51 -16.89
C VAL A 103 3.62 -0.31 -15.61
N VAL A 104 4.74 -0.86 -15.21
CA VAL A 104 4.93 -1.46 -13.88
C VAL A 104 5.88 -0.58 -13.08
N VAL A 105 5.35 0.04 -12.01
CA VAL A 105 6.16 0.82 -11.08
C VAL A 105 6.56 -0.07 -9.91
N VAL A 106 7.86 -0.15 -9.65
CA VAL A 106 8.42 -0.96 -8.55
C VAL A 106 9.16 -0.06 -7.56
N ALA A 107 9.02 -0.36 -6.27
CA ALA A 107 9.69 0.42 -5.23
C ALA A 107 10.15 -0.46 -4.06
N ASN A 108 11.20 -0.01 -3.33
CA ASN A 108 11.49 -0.52 -2.00
C ASN A 108 10.46 0.00 -0.99
N HIS A 109 10.36 -0.64 0.17
CA HIS A 109 9.25 -0.42 1.11
C HIS A 109 9.71 -0.10 2.55
N PRO A 110 10.30 1.07 2.80
CA PRO A 110 10.86 1.39 4.12
C PRO A 110 9.86 1.79 5.20
N HIS A 111 8.72 2.45 4.86
CA HIS A 111 7.82 3.07 5.83
C HIS A 111 6.41 2.44 5.89
N GLY A 112 6.10 1.49 5.01
CA GLY A 112 4.78 0.85 4.98
C GLY A 112 3.71 1.71 4.30
N MET A 113 2.57 1.94 4.95
CA MET A 113 1.42 2.61 4.34
C MET A 113 1.77 3.97 3.72
N VAL A 114 2.67 4.72 4.34
CA VAL A 114 3.08 6.06 3.86
C VAL A 114 3.72 5.98 2.48
N ASP A 115 4.53 4.95 2.20
CA ASP A 115 5.13 4.76 0.88
C ASP A 115 4.05 4.55 -0.19
N GLY A 116 3.00 3.77 0.13
CA GLY A 116 1.88 3.54 -0.79
C GLY A 116 1.10 4.82 -1.11
N MET A 117 0.84 5.67 -0.10
CA MET A 117 0.17 6.95 -0.29
C MET A 117 1.01 7.91 -1.15
N ILE A 118 2.31 7.97 -0.90
CA ILE A 118 3.24 8.79 -1.68
C ILE A 118 3.32 8.27 -3.12
N LEU A 119 3.39 6.97 -3.30
CA LEU A 119 3.42 6.33 -4.62
C LEU A 119 2.18 6.69 -5.44
N ALA A 120 0.98 6.62 -4.82
CA ALA A 120 -0.28 7.02 -5.42
C ALA A 120 -0.29 8.50 -5.83
N GLU A 121 0.19 9.39 -4.96
CA GLU A 121 0.27 10.82 -5.24
C GLU A 121 1.23 11.12 -6.39
N LEU A 122 2.42 10.50 -6.41
CA LEU A 122 3.41 10.74 -7.46
C LEU A 122 2.94 10.23 -8.82
N ILE A 123 2.40 9.02 -8.90
CA ILE A 123 1.88 8.46 -10.14
C ILE A 123 0.67 9.27 -10.62
N GLY A 124 -0.21 9.65 -9.70
CA GLY A 124 -1.42 10.39 -9.98
C GLY A 124 -1.19 11.79 -10.56
N LYS A 125 0.02 12.36 -10.42
CA LYS A 125 0.41 13.61 -11.12
C LYS A 125 0.59 13.44 -12.62
N VAL A 126 0.76 12.19 -13.10
CA VAL A 126 1.02 11.88 -14.52
C VAL A 126 -0.09 11.03 -15.13
N ARG A 127 -0.62 10.06 -14.36
CA ARG A 127 -1.59 9.06 -14.81
C ARG A 127 -2.75 8.95 -13.83
N SER A 128 -3.96 8.84 -14.33
CA SER A 128 -5.17 8.57 -13.52
C SER A 128 -5.60 7.10 -13.54
N ASP A 129 -5.05 6.32 -14.45
CA ASP A 129 -5.34 4.91 -14.69
C ASP A 129 -4.30 4.00 -14.01
N TYR A 130 -4.03 4.23 -12.74
CA TYR A 130 -3.11 3.37 -11.99
C TYR A 130 -3.84 2.50 -10.97
N ARG A 131 -3.22 1.39 -10.60
CA ARG A 131 -3.63 0.50 -9.51
C ARG A 131 -2.42 0.14 -8.67
N ILE A 132 -2.58 0.18 -7.35
CA ILE A 132 -1.52 -0.20 -6.40
C ILE A 132 -1.86 -1.55 -5.79
N LEU A 133 -0.94 -2.49 -5.86
CA LEU A 133 -1.05 -3.76 -5.14
C LEU A 133 -0.77 -3.52 -3.67
N THR A 134 -1.80 -3.57 -2.83
CA THR A 134 -1.68 -3.30 -1.39
C THR A 134 -2.47 -4.30 -0.57
N ARG A 135 -2.08 -4.49 0.67
CA ARG A 135 -2.88 -5.31 1.59
C ARG A 135 -4.17 -4.60 1.97
N SER A 136 -5.22 -5.38 2.19
CA SER A 136 -6.61 -4.94 2.37
C SER A 136 -6.88 -4.05 3.60
N VAL A 137 -5.87 -3.71 4.39
CA VAL A 137 -6.02 -2.83 5.58
C VAL A 137 -6.53 -1.42 5.24
N LEU A 138 -6.39 -1.00 3.97
CA LEU A 138 -6.82 0.33 3.52
C LEU A 138 -8.21 0.33 2.86
N THR A 139 -8.88 -0.81 2.77
CA THR A 139 -10.15 -0.95 2.04
C THR A 139 -11.37 -0.30 2.73
N GLY A 140 -11.21 0.28 3.92
CA GLY A 140 -12.29 0.98 4.63
C GLY A 140 -12.19 2.51 4.55
N LEU A 141 -11.29 3.07 3.73
CA LEU A 141 -11.10 4.52 3.69
C LEU A 141 -12.17 5.18 2.83
N ASP A 142 -12.01 5.28 1.57
CA ASP A 142 -12.92 5.96 0.62
C ASP A 142 -13.11 5.04 -0.59
N GLU A 143 -14.33 4.92 -1.11
CA GLU A 143 -14.58 4.12 -2.31
C GLU A 143 -13.74 4.60 -3.50
N ALA A 144 -13.58 5.92 -3.65
CA ALA A 144 -12.76 6.48 -4.71
C ALA A 144 -11.27 6.15 -4.51
N ALA A 145 -10.73 6.25 -3.28
CA ALA A 145 -9.36 5.84 -2.98
C ALA A 145 -9.17 4.32 -3.15
N THR A 146 -10.17 3.54 -2.74
CA THR A 146 -10.17 2.07 -2.90
C THR A 146 -10.14 1.65 -4.38
N SER A 147 -10.76 2.45 -5.28
CA SER A 147 -10.73 2.17 -6.72
C SER A 147 -9.32 2.17 -7.32
N PHE A 148 -8.35 2.84 -6.69
CA PHE A 148 -6.93 2.83 -7.08
C PHE A 148 -6.14 1.64 -6.52
N MET A 149 -6.79 0.70 -5.85
CA MET A 149 -6.11 -0.42 -5.19
C MET A 149 -6.55 -1.77 -5.76
N ILE A 150 -5.61 -2.69 -5.81
CA ILE A 150 -5.88 -4.12 -5.99
C ILE A 150 -5.47 -4.81 -4.69
N PRO A 151 -6.43 -5.39 -3.94
CA PRO A 151 -6.13 -6.00 -2.65
C PRO A 151 -5.27 -7.26 -2.80
N VAL A 152 -4.21 -7.35 -1.99
CA VAL A 152 -3.36 -8.52 -1.84
C VAL A 152 -3.82 -9.29 -0.61
N PRO A 153 -4.23 -10.56 -0.72
CA PRO A 153 -4.70 -11.34 0.42
C PRO A 153 -3.58 -11.60 1.44
N PHE A 154 -3.98 -11.80 2.69
CA PHE A 154 -3.04 -12.25 3.71
C PHE A 154 -2.74 -13.75 3.56
N PRO A 155 -1.52 -14.22 3.93
CA PRO A 155 -1.16 -15.63 3.81
C PRO A 155 -2.02 -16.59 4.64
N HIS A 156 -2.62 -16.09 5.72
CA HIS A 156 -3.50 -16.84 6.62
C HIS A 156 -4.99 -16.79 6.23
N ASP A 157 -5.34 -16.04 5.18
CA ASP A 157 -6.71 -16.03 4.66
C ASP A 157 -7.06 -17.43 4.13
N PRO A 158 -8.18 -18.04 4.56
CA PRO A 158 -8.62 -19.35 4.09
C PRO A 158 -8.75 -19.45 2.56
N GLU A 159 -9.08 -18.32 1.91
CA GLU A 159 -9.21 -18.22 0.46
C GLU A 159 -7.99 -17.56 -0.21
N ALA A 160 -6.83 -17.51 0.46
CA ALA A 160 -5.64 -16.81 -0.02
C ALA A 160 -5.25 -17.19 -1.45
N GLN A 161 -5.36 -18.48 -1.82
CA GLN A 161 -4.98 -18.95 -3.15
C GLN A 161 -5.90 -18.40 -4.25
N SER A 162 -7.22 -18.48 -4.06
CA SER A 162 -8.19 -17.98 -5.04
C SER A 162 -8.12 -16.45 -5.18
N LYS A 163 -8.05 -15.74 -4.06
CA LYS A 163 -7.89 -14.28 -4.02
C LYS A 163 -6.55 -13.84 -4.64
N MET A 164 -5.49 -14.63 -4.48
CA MET A 164 -4.21 -14.36 -5.12
C MET A 164 -4.28 -14.51 -6.65
N LEU A 165 -5.02 -15.50 -7.14
CA LEU A 165 -5.25 -15.67 -8.58
C LEU A 165 -6.09 -14.52 -9.14
N GLU A 166 -7.15 -14.13 -8.44
CA GLU A 166 -8.00 -12.98 -8.80
C GLU A 166 -7.20 -11.69 -8.85
N MET A 167 -6.40 -11.40 -7.84
CA MET A 167 -5.50 -10.25 -7.78
C MET A 167 -4.56 -10.21 -8.99
N ARG A 168 -3.95 -11.37 -9.32
CA ARG A 168 -3.06 -11.49 -10.49
C ARG A 168 -3.81 -11.25 -11.80
N GLY A 169 -5.03 -11.76 -11.93
CA GLY A 169 -5.91 -11.53 -13.07
C GLY A 169 -6.19 -10.04 -13.23
N LYS A 170 -6.70 -9.38 -12.20
CA LYS A 170 -7.00 -7.93 -12.19
C LYS A 170 -5.77 -7.08 -12.57
N ALA A 171 -4.59 -7.40 -12.02
CA ALA A 171 -3.36 -6.68 -12.35
C ALA A 171 -2.96 -6.86 -13.82
N MET A 172 -3.07 -8.08 -14.35
CA MET A 172 -2.74 -8.37 -15.74
C MET A 172 -3.72 -7.74 -16.72
N ASP A 173 -5.02 -7.76 -16.43
CA ASP A 173 -6.03 -7.18 -17.31
C ASP A 173 -5.88 -5.65 -17.34
N HIS A 174 -5.63 -5.03 -16.19
CA HIS A 174 -5.35 -3.60 -16.12
C HIS A 174 -4.11 -3.18 -16.95
N LEU A 175 -3.04 -3.98 -16.92
CA LEU A 175 -1.87 -3.73 -17.77
C LEU A 175 -2.15 -3.94 -19.26
N LYS A 176 -2.97 -4.94 -19.65
CA LYS A 176 -3.39 -5.15 -21.06
C LYS A 176 -4.19 -3.97 -21.61
N GLU A 177 -4.95 -3.29 -20.75
CA GLU A 177 -5.68 -2.07 -21.08
C GLU A 177 -4.77 -0.84 -21.19
N GLY A 178 -3.46 -1.00 -20.98
CA GLY A 178 -2.48 0.07 -21.05
C GLY A 178 -2.29 0.83 -19.75
N GLY A 179 -2.87 0.37 -18.63
CA GLY A 179 -2.82 1.01 -17.32
C GLY A 179 -1.49 0.85 -16.59
N VAL A 180 -1.39 1.49 -15.44
CA VAL A 180 -0.22 1.43 -14.54
C VAL A 180 -0.51 0.51 -13.37
N VAL A 181 0.40 -0.43 -13.10
CA VAL A 181 0.39 -1.24 -11.87
C VAL A 181 1.62 -0.89 -11.03
N ALA A 182 1.39 -0.45 -9.80
CA ALA A 182 2.44 -0.12 -8.87
C ALA A 182 2.47 -1.09 -7.69
N LEU A 183 3.67 -1.49 -7.26
CA LEU A 183 3.83 -2.46 -6.18
C LEU A 183 5.18 -2.36 -5.48
N PHE A 184 5.22 -2.95 -4.30
CA PHE A 184 6.44 -3.22 -3.53
C PHE A 184 6.77 -4.72 -3.67
N PRO A 185 7.72 -5.11 -4.54
CA PRO A 185 7.87 -6.52 -4.95
C PRO A 185 8.32 -7.46 -3.84
N SER A 186 8.90 -6.96 -2.75
CA SER A 186 9.20 -7.75 -1.54
C SER A 186 7.94 -8.20 -0.80
N GLY A 187 6.83 -7.45 -0.93
CA GLY A 187 5.56 -7.68 -0.24
C GLY A 187 5.61 -7.42 1.27
N VAL A 188 6.72 -6.91 1.79
CA VAL A 188 6.94 -6.64 3.22
C VAL A 188 7.71 -5.34 3.42
N VAL A 189 7.44 -4.69 4.55
CA VAL A 189 8.18 -3.49 4.96
C VAL A 189 9.60 -3.86 5.34
N MET A 190 10.57 -3.02 4.97
CA MET A 190 11.99 -3.19 5.28
C MET A 190 12.22 -3.43 6.76
N SER A 191 13.04 -4.40 7.08
CA SER A 191 13.34 -4.79 8.45
C SER A 191 14.80 -5.19 8.63
N SER A 192 15.33 -5.03 9.85
CA SER A 192 16.68 -5.44 10.20
C SER A 192 16.71 -6.92 10.60
N ASP A 193 17.76 -7.61 10.19
CA ASP A 193 18.08 -8.96 10.66
C ASP A 193 18.86 -8.95 11.98
N ASP A 194 19.48 -7.80 12.31
CA ASP A 194 20.25 -7.60 13.51
C ASP A 194 19.54 -6.63 14.47
N TRP A 195 19.85 -6.72 15.77
CA TRP A 195 19.27 -5.84 16.79
C TRP A 195 19.58 -4.36 16.54
N PHE A 196 20.74 -4.07 16.00
CA PHE A 196 21.24 -2.72 15.74
C PHE A 196 21.64 -2.48 14.27
N GLY A 197 21.46 -3.49 13.41
CA GLY A 197 21.77 -3.41 12.00
C GLY A 197 20.83 -2.48 11.21
N PRO A 198 21.18 -2.14 9.98
CA PRO A 198 20.31 -1.37 9.10
C PRO A 198 19.08 -2.19 8.69
N ALA A 199 17.97 -1.50 8.43
CA ALA A 199 16.84 -2.13 7.76
C ALA A 199 17.21 -2.47 6.31
N GLN A 200 16.83 -3.64 5.87
CA GLN A 200 17.15 -4.16 4.53
C GLN A 200 15.88 -4.44 3.75
N GLU A 201 15.90 -4.15 2.47
CA GLU A 201 14.87 -4.56 1.53
C GLU A 201 14.99 -6.06 1.28
N ARG A 202 13.88 -6.79 1.39
CA ARG A 202 13.84 -8.24 1.17
C ARG A 202 13.93 -8.60 -0.30
N GLU A 203 14.10 -9.88 -0.59
CA GLU A 203 14.11 -10.38 -1.96
C GLU A 203 12.80 -10.05 -2.68
N TRP A 204 12.92 -9.71 -3.95
CA TRP A 204 11.79 -9.35 -4.77
C TRP A 204 11.16 -10.58 -5.45
N ASN A 205 9.83 -10.64 -5.39
CA ASN A 205 9.07 -11.81 -5.85
C ASN A 205 9.10 -11.94 -7.37
N VAL A 206 9.36 -13.15 -7.85
CA VAL A 206 9.36 -13.51 -9.29
C VAL A 206 7.99 -13.30 -9.97
N PHE A 207 6.90 -13.20 -9.21
CA PHE A 207 5.60 -12.84 -9.77
C PHE A 207 5.67 -11.53 -10.56
N THR A 208 6.38 -10.52 -10.04
CA THR A 208 6.57 -9.23 -10.71
C THR A 208 7.24 -9.40 -12.08
N ALA A 209 8.29 -10.23 -12.16
CA ALA A 209 8.93 -10.55 -13.44
C ALA A 209 7.96 -11.17 -14.45
N LYS A 210 7.14 -12.14 -14.00
CA LYS A 210 6.13 -12.78 -14.85
C LYS A 210 5.07 -11.78 -15.34
N MET A 211 4.67 -10.85 -14.48
CA MET A 211 3.72 -9.81 -14.82
C MET A 211 4.29 -8.86 -15.89
N ILE A 212 5.51 -8.35 -15.67
CA ILE A 212 6.21 -7.46 -16.61
C ILE A 212 6.35 -8.15 -17.98
N ARG A 213 6.91 -9.37 -18.01
CA ARG A 213 7.14 -10.12 -19.26
C ARG A 213 5.85 -10.36 -20.06
N ARG A 214 4.76 -10.72 -19.38
CA ARG A 214 3.49 -11.04 -20.07
C ARG A 214 2.75 -9.82 -20.58
N SER A 215 2.92 -8.67 -19.92
CA SER A 215 2.25 -7.42 -20.32
C SER A 215 3.06 -6.59 -21.29
N GLY A 216 4.38 -6.84 -21.44
CA GLY A 216 5.27 -5.96 -22.19
C GLY A 216 5.39 -4.56 -21.57
N ALA A 217 5.06 -4.41 -20.28
CA ALA A 217 5.04 -3.14 -19.61
C ALA A 217 6.43 -2.54 -19.45
N ARG A 218 6.55 -1.22 -19.60
CA ARG A 218 7.74 -0.47 -19.18
C ARG A 218 7.88 -0.54 -17.66
N VAL A 219 9.11 -0.62 -17.17
CA VAL A 219 9.39 -0.73 -15.74
C VAL A 219 10.01 0.57 -15.24
N VAL A 220 9.39 1.18 -14.21
CA VAL A 220 9.90 2.41 -13.58
C VAL A 220 10.27 2.11 -12.14
N PRO A 221 11.57 2.19 -11.76
CA PRO A 221 12.02 2.00 -10.40
C PRO A 221 11.88 3.28 -9.59
N ILE A 222 11.36 3.18 -8.36
CA ILE A 222 11.29 4.29 -7.41
C ILE A 222 12.00 3.89 -6.11
N PHE A 223 12.90 4.72 -5.66
CA PHE A 223 13.60 4.53 -4.39
C PHE A 223 13.04 5.44 -3.31
N PHE A 224 12.59 4.85 -2.22
CA PHE A 224 12.20 5.56 -1.00
C PHE A 224 13.37 5.57 0.00
N PRO A 225 13.86 6.76 0.40
CA PRO A 225 14.93 6.87 1.39
C PRO A 225 14.40 6.63 2.80
N GLY A 226 15.30 6.21 3.71
CA GLY A 226 14.99 6.06 5.13
C GLY A 226 14.55 4.66 5.54
N SER A 227 14.01 4.58 6.74
CA SER A 227 13.48 3.35 7.33
C SER A 227 12.61 3.66 8.55
N ASN A 228 11.81 2.71 8.97
CA ASN A 228 11.09 2.73 10.24
C ASN A 228 12.04 2.81 11.44
N SER A 229 11.48 3.21 12.59
CA SER A 229 12.25 3.45 13.82
C SER A 229 13.02 2.23 14.31
N ARG A 230 14.02 2.47 15.17
CA ARG A 230 14.70 1.39 15.88
C ARG A 230 13.74 0.56 16.72
N ALA A 231 12.74 1.19 17.35
CA ALA A 231 11.71 0.46 18.10
C ALA A 231 10.96 -0.52 17.22
N TYR A 232 10.59 -0.14 15.99
CA TYR A 232 9.97 -1.03 15.02
C TYR A 232 10.91 -2.19 14.63
N GLN A 233 12.20 -1.91 14.38
CA GLN A 233 13.17 -2.95 14.02
C GLN A 233 13.37 -3.96 15.16
N ILE A 234 13.47 -3.49 16.40
CA ILE A 234 13.57 -4.34 17.59
C ILE A 234 12.29 -5.16 17.78
N ALA A 235 11.12 -4.52 17.67
CA ALA A 235 9.83 -5.19 17.77
C ALA A 235 9.68 -6.32 16.72
N ASN A 236 10.17 -6.09 15.50
CA ASN A 236 10.17 -7.11 14.45
C ASN A 236 10.93 -8.39 14.84
N ARG A 237 11.97 -8.26 15.66
CA ARG A 237 12.76 -9.41 16.14
C ARG A 237 12.13 -10.12 17.33
N ILE A 238 11.41 -9.37 18.18
CA ILE A 238 10.80 -9.94 19.39
C ILE A 238 9.49 -10.63 19.05
N SER A 239 8.61 -9.96 18.31
CA SER A 239 7.26 -10.48 18.04
C SER A 239 6.62 -9.79 16.84
N PRO A 240 6.00 -10.58 15.92
CA PRO A 240 5.16 -10.04 14.86
C PRO A 240 4.02 -9.15 15.39
N ILE A 241 3.49 -9.47 16.58
CA ILE A 241 2.41 -8.71 17.23
C ILE A 241 2.89 -7.31 17.61
N LEU A 242 4.05 -7.20 18.26
CA LEU A 242 4.65 -5.91 18.62
C LEU A 242 4.94 -5.07 17.37
N ARG A 243 5.51 -5.68 16.34
CA ARG A 243 5.75 -5.01 15.06
C ARG A 243 4.45 -4.46 14.46
N GLN A 244 3.40 -5.27 14.43
CA GLN A 244 2.11 -4.89 13.85
C GLN A 244 1.49 -3.73 14.62
N GLY A 245 1.50 -3.79 15.95
CA GLY A 245 0.98 -2.71 16.81
C GLY A 245 1.74 -1.39 16.67
N LEU A 246 3.00 -1.41 16.25
CA LEU A 246 3.79 -0.19 16.02
C LEU A 246 3.59 0.44 14.64
N LEU A 247 2.84 -0.18 13.72
CA LEU A 247 2.64 0.40 12.39
C LEU A 247 1.96 1.77 12.43
N LEU A 248 0.95 1.97 13.29
CA LEU A 248 0.33 3.29 13.46
C LEU A 248 1.32 4.32 14.05
N HIS A 249 2.19 3.88 14.95
CA HIS A 249 3.26 4.73 15.47
C HIS A 249 4.20 5.20 14.35
N GLU A 250 4.60 4.32 13.44
CA GLU A 250 5.48 4.68 12.33
C GLU A 250 4.82 5.67 11.36
N ILE A 251 3.51 5.57 11.14
CA ILE A 251 2.75 6.56 10.38
C ILE A 251 2.85 7.94 11.06
N VAL A 252 2.56 8.01 12.36
CA VAL A 252 2.65 9.26 13.13
C VAL A 252 4.08 9.80 13.13
N ARG A 253 5.09 8.93 13.24
CA ARG A 253 6.50 9.30 13.18
C ARG A 253 6.92 9.88 11.82
N SER A 254 6.26 9.50 10.75
CA SER A 254 6.49 10.02 9.40
C SER A 254 5.87 11.40 9.18
N CYS A 255 4.90 11.81 10.03
CA CYS A 255 4.26 13.12 9.95
C CYS A 255 5.29 14.24 10.14
N HIS A 256 5.02 15.36 9.48
CA HIS A 256 5.84 16.58 9.51
C HIS A 256 7.31 16.39 9.08
N LYS A 257 7.57 15.34 8.28
CA LYS A 257 8.90 15.10 7.71
C LYS A 257 8.82 15.21 6.18
N PRO A 258 9.80 15.88 5.56
CA PRO A 258 9.89 15.88 4.10
C PRO A 258 10.17 14.46 3.61
N GLN A 259 9.60 14.13 2.47
CA GLN A 259 9.81 12.87 1.78
C GLN A 259 10.29 13.16 0.35
N SER A 260 11.39 12.55 -0.03
CA SER A 260 12.04 12.75 -1.32
C SER A 260 12.29 11.40 -2.03
N PRO A 261 11.25 10.69 -2.44
CA PRO A 261 11.44 9.51 -3.27
C PRO A 261 12.15 9.88 -4.57
N PHE A 262 13.06 9.03 -5.01
CA PHE A 262 13.78 9.21 -6.26
C PHE A 262 13.19 8.32 -7.34
N ILE A 263 12.68 8.91 -8.42
CA ILE A 263 12.15 8.18 -9.56
C ILE A 263 13.29 8.01 -10.58
N GLY A 264 13.66 6.75 -10.82
CA GLY A 264 14.65 6.40 -11.85
C GLY A 264 14.09 6.51 -13.25
N ASP A 265 14.98 6.45 -14.24
CA ASP A 265 14.56 6.32 -15.63
C ASP A 265 13.89 4.96 -15.86
N PRO A 266 12.97 4.84 -16.82
CA PRO A 266 12.45 3.55 -17.23
C PRO A 266 13.58 2.60 -17.60
N ILE A 267 13.45 1.35 -17.18
CA ILE A 267 14.47 0.31 -17.47
C ILE A 267 14.66 0.18 -18.99
N SER A 268 15.91 0.16 -19.42
CA SER A 268 16.28 0.09 -20.84
C SER A 268 15.88 -1.26 -21.47
N ASP A 269 15.68 -1.27 -22.78
CA ASP A 269 15.39 -2.49 -23.53
C ASP A 269 16.55 -3.49 -23.44
N GLU A 270 17.78 -3.02 -23.28
CA GLU A 270 18.98 -3.85 -23.09
C GLU A 270 18.90 -4.60 -21.75
N ASP A 271 18.61 -3.89 -20.66
CA ASP A 271 18.46 -4.49 -19.33
C ASP A 271 17.25 -5.43 -19.26
N MET A 272 16.19 -5.14 -20.01
CA MET A 272 15.00 -6.01 -20.10
C MET A 272 15.32 -7.37 -20.76
N GLN A 273 16.40 -7.53 -21.53
CA GLN A 273 16.80 -8.83 -22.06
C GLN A 273 17.14 -9.84 -20.95
N LEU A 274 17.59 -9.37 -19.79
CA LEU A 274 17.84 -10.25 -18.65
C LEU A 274 16.54 -10.92 -18.16
N LEU A 275 15.40 -10.22 -18.24
CA LEU A 275 14.10 -10.75 -17.86
C LEU A 275 13.70 -11.99 -18.67
N GLU A 276 14.02 -12.00 -19.97
CA GLU A 276 13.70 -13.13 -20.85
C GLU A 276 14.58 -14.37 -20.56
N ARG A 277 15.83 -14.14 -20.20
CA ARG A 277 16.83 -15.20 -19.95
C ARG A 277 16.74 -15.77 -18.53
N ASP A 278 16.65 -14.88 -17.54
CA ASP A 278 16.62 -15.23 -16.13
C ASP A 278 15.69 -14.29 -15.32
N PRO A 279 14.40 -14.62 -15.21
CA PRO A 279 13.46 -13.80 -14.44
C PRO A 279 13.83 -13.62 -12.95
N ARG A 280 14.53 -14.58 -12.33
CA ARG A 280 14.97 -14.44 -10.94
C ARG A 280 16.17 -13.51 -10.84
N GLY A 281 17.15 -13.70 -11.69
CA GLY A 281 18.30 -12.79 -11.78
C GLY A 281 17.88 -11.37 -12.10
N PHE A 282 16.90 -11.19 -13.02
CA PHE A 282 16.32 -9.87 -13.30
C PHE A 282 15.74 -9.22 -12.04
N MET A 283 14.95 -9.93 -11.22
CA MET A 283 14.39 -9.36 -9.99
C MET A 283 15.47 -9.00 -8.97
N ALA A 284 16.51 -9.80 -8.84
CA ALA A 284 17.65 -9.51 -7.98
C ALA A 284 18.42 -8.27 -8.48
N TRP A 285 18.66 -8.16 -9.77
CA TRP A 285 19.26 -7.01 -10.40
C TRP A 285 18.39 -5.75 -10.25
N LEU A 286 17.09 -5.84 -10.57
CA LEU A 286 16.15 -4.71 -10.49
C LEU A 286 16.05 -4.16 -9.07
N ARG A 287 16.01 -5.04 -8.05
CA ARG A 287 16.09 -4.64 -6.64
C ARG A 287 17.38 -3.86 -6.36
N LYS A 288 18.54 -4.39 -6.78
CA LYS A 288 19.85 -3.75 -6.57
C LYS A 288 19.91 -2.39 -7.29
N HIS A 289 19.43 -2.35 -8.53
CA HIS A 289 19.35 -1.14 -9.33
C HIS A 289 18.47 -0.08 -8.65
N THR A 290 17.27 -0.44 -8.19
CA THR A 290 16.37 0.49 -7.46
C THR A 290 17.02 1.03 -6.19
N LEU A 291 17.69 0.17 -5.41
CA LEU A 291 18.38 0.60 -4.19
C LEU A 291 19.57 1.51 -4.48
N SER A 292 20.27 1.32 -5.62
CA SER A 292 21.40 2.17 -6.01
C SER A 292 21.00 3.60 -6.37
N LEU A 293 19.73 3.84 -6.74
CA LEU A 293 19.19 5.19 -6.95
C LEU A 293 19.35 6.08 -5.70
N GLY A 294 19.36 5.47 -4.52
CA GLY A 294 19.62 6.18 -3.26
C GLY A 294 21.03 6.75 -3.14
N GLN A 295 21.98 6.33 -3.94
CA GLN A 295 23.33 6.91 -3.96
C GLN A 295 23.32 8.29 -4.65
N SER A 296 22.46 8.47 -5.63
CA SER A 296 22.27 9.76 -6.32
C SER A 296 21.69 10.87 -5.42
N LEU A 297 21.16 10.51 -4.25
CA LEU A 297 20.67 11.49 -3.26
C LEU A 297 21.79 11.99 -2.32
N LYS A 298 22.99 11.41 -2.40
CA LYS A 298 24.12 11.75 -1.51
C LYS A 298 25.19 12.63 -2.17
N GLY A 299 25.06 12.86 -3.47
CA GLY A 299 25.90 13.78 -4.26
C GLY A 299 25.16 15.08 -4.52
#